data_688d95acc238e631c0ac3658eb54b740
#
_entry.id   688d95acc238e631c0ac3658eb54b740
#
_cell.length_a   1.000
_cell.length_b   1.000
_cell.length_c   1.000
_cell.angle_alpha   90.00
_cell.angle_beta   90.00
_cell.angle_gamma   90.00
#
_symmetry.space_group_name_H-M   'P 1'
#
loop_
_entity.id
_entity.type
_entity.pdbx_description
1 polymer ?
#
loop_
_entity_poly.entity_id
_entity_poly.type
_entity_poly.pdbx_seq_one_letter_code
_entity_poly.pdbx_strand_id
1 'polypeptide(L)'
;AWYGAWFLNRLREGFALVPNPYAENLHMLRKIPLSPDVVDCIVFWSKNPRPFFDFLPEIQQLGYPFYFQFTLNPYEAAIEQNLPALDERIDTFHRLSAIIGPERIVWRYDPVIIDEAHPLNWHGEQFERLCALLHADTCRCVFSFFDRYAKDQSGFREVDEATMRAVARSFS
;
A
#
# COMPACT_ATOMS: atom_id res chain seq x y z
N ALA A 1 4.70 3.77 -10.74
CA ALA A 1 3.71 3.44 -11.77
C ALA A 1 4.32 3.28 -13.17
N TRP A 2 5.54 2.73 -13.28
CA TRP A 2 6.22 2.48 -14.55
C TRP A 2 5.42 1.56 -15.49
N TYR A 3 4.57 0.72 -14.95
CA TYR A 3 3.78 -0.26 -15.68
C TYR A 3 2.30 0.11 -15.86
N GLY A 4 1.87 1.34 -15.54
CA GLY A 4 0.45 1.72 -15.58
C GLY A 4 -0.19 1.50 -16.96
N ALA A 5 0.42 2.02 -18.01
CA ALA A 5 -0.06 1.85 -19.38
C ALA A 5 -0.04 0.36 -19.82
N TRP A 6 1.02 -0.38 -19.47
CA TRP A 6 1.08 -1.82 -19.75
C TRP A 6 -0.02 -2.57 -19.02
N PHE A 7 -0.24 -2.27 -17.73
CA PHE A 7 -1.26 -2.94 -16.93
C PHE A 7 -2.66 -2.67 -17.49
N LEU A 8 -2.97 -1.41 -17.79
CA LEU A 8 -4.24 -1.05 -18.40
C LEU A 8 -4.46 -1.78 -19.74
N ASN A 9 -3.42 -1.89 -20.58
CA ASN A 9 -3.51 -2.66 -21.81
C ASN A 9 -3.80 -4.16 -21.55
N ARG A 10 -3.25 -4.74 -20.48
CA ARG A 10 -3.58 -6.14 -20.10
C ARG A 10 -5.02 -6.30 -19.66
N LEU A 11 -5.57 -5.32 -18.97
CA LEU A 11 -6.99 -5.32 -18.60
C LEU A 11 -7.91 -5.22 -19.82
N ARG A 12 -7.56 -4.37 -20.79
CA ARG A 12 -8.29 -4.25 -22.07
C ARG A 12 -8.29 -5.56 -22.87
N GLU A 13 -7.14 -6.23 -22.93
CA GLU A 13 -6.98 -7.51 -23.61
C GLU A 13 -7.64 -8.69 -22.87
N GLY A 14 -7.93 -8.51 -21.57
CA GLY A 14 -8.54 -9.53 -20.73
C GLY A 14 -7.60 -10.68 -20.35
N PHE A 15 -6.29 -10.56 -20.57
CA PHE A 15 -5.30 -11.55 -20.14
C PHE A 15 -3.89 -11.01 -20.05
N ALA A 16 -3.05 -11.72 -19.28
CA ALA A 16 -1.60 -11.55 -19.28
C ALA A 16 -0.90 -12.89 -19.58
N LEU A 17 0.27 -12.80 -20.22
CA LEU A 17 1.19 -13.93 -20.38
C LEU A 17 2.28 -13.79 -19.33
N VAL A 18 2.44 -14.80 -18.49
CA VAL A 18 3.47 -14.84 -17.45
C VAL A 18 4.34 -16.08 -17.60
N PRO A 19 5.65 -16.00 -17.33
CA PRO A 19 6.50 -17.18 -17.27
C PRO A 19 5.96 -18.15 -16.21
N ASN A 20 5.96 -19.44 -16.53
CA ASN A 20 5.62 -20.45 -15.54
C ASN A 20 6.86 -20.78 -14.69
N PRO A 21 6.93 -20.37 -13.40
CA PRO A 21 8.11 -20.58 -12.56
C PRO A 21 8.38 -22.06 -12.23
N TYR A 22 7.38 -22.92 -12.45
CA TYR A 22 7.47 -24.37 -12.18
C TYR A 22 7.70 -25.22 -13.45
N ALA A 23 7.82 -24.59 -14.61
CA ALA A 23 8.11 -25.32 -15.83
C ALA A 23 9.60 -25.62 -15.95
N GLU A 24 9.95 -26.82 -16.38
CA GLU A 24 11.34 -27.18 -16.71
C GLU A 24 11.94 -26.27 -17.79
N ASN A 25 11.09 -25.75 -18.67
CA ASN A 25 11.44 -24.77 -19.69
C ASN A 25 10.90 -23.39 -19.31
N LEU A 26 11.81 -22.47 -18.92
CA LEU A 26 11.49 -21.08 -18.55
C LEU A 26 10.82 -20.25 -19.67
N HIS A 27 10.79 -20.76 -20.91
CA HIS A 27 10.10 -20.12 -22.02
C HIS A 27 8.61 -20.50 -22.12
N MET A 28 8.13 -21.41 -21.31
CA MET A 28 6.70 -21.72 -21.26
C MET A 28 5.93 -20.58 -20.60
N LEU A 29 5.15 -19.90 -21.42
CA LEU A 29 4.24 -18.84 -20.94
C LEU A 29 2.88 -19.46 -20.56
N ARG A 30 2.35 -19.02 -19.43
CA ARG A 30 1.00 -19.31 -18.99
C ARG A 30 0.10 -18.09 -19.27
N LYS A 31 -1.03 -18.33 -19.94
CA LYS A 31 -2.06 -17.30 -20.12
C LYS A 31 -2.91 -17.24 -18.86
N ILE A 32 -2.93 -16.08 -18.22
CA ILE A 32 -3.75 -15.78 -17.04
C ILE A 32 -4.91 -14.91 -17.50
N PRO A 33 -6.16 -15.36 -17.37
CA PRO A 33 -7.33 -14.54 -17.69
C PRO A 33 -7.43 -13.39 -16.69
N LEU A 34 -7.79 -12.21 -17.19
CA LEU A 34 -7.94 -10.97 -16.41
C LEU A 34 -9.28 -10.28 -16.70
N SER A 35 -10.23 -10.94 -17.36
CA SER A 35 -11.53 -10.33 -17.61
C SER A 35 -12.32 -10.07 -16.31
N PRO A 36 -13.23 -9.07 -16.27
CA PRO A 36 -13.98 -8.71 -15.06
C PRO A 36 -14.84 -9.83 -14.46
N ASP A 37 -15.20 -10.82 -15.28
CA ASP A 37 -15.97 -12.00 -14.85
C ASP A 37 -15.13 -13.05 -14.09
N VAL A 38 -13.80 -12.95 -14.15
CA VAL A 38 -12.87 -13.87 -13.45
C VAL A 38 -12.01 -13.19 -12.41
N VAL A 39 -12.02 -11.84 -12.37
CA VAL A 39 -11.27 -11.04 -11.39
C VAL A 39 -12.23 -10.51 -10.35
N ASP A 40 -12.23 -11.08 -9.16
CA ASP A 40 -13.09 -10.64 -8.06
C ASP A 40 -12.75 -9.22 -7.59
N CYS A 41 -11.46 -8.89 -7.50
CA CYS A 41 -11.00 -7.57 -7.07
C CYS A 41 -9.52 -7.36 -7.42
N ILE A 42 -9.16 -6.12 -7.78
CA ILE A 42 -7.76 -5.68 -7.94
C ILE A 42 -7.34 -4.95 -6.68
N VAL A 43 -6.28 -5.41 -6.03
CA VAL A 43 -5.70 -4.74 -4.86
C VAL A 43 -4.44 -3.99 -5.28
N PHE A 44 -4.50 -2.66 -5.24
CA PHE A 44 -3.33 -1.82 -5.46
C PHE A 44 -2.64 -1.55 -4.12
N TRP A 45 -1.34 -1.81 -4.06
CA TRP A 45 -0.55 -1.53 -2.87
C TRP A 45 0.59 -0.57 -3.21
N SER A 46 0.59 0.61 -2.60
CA SER A 46 1.56 1.65 -2.92
C SER A 46 1.80 2.61 -1.75
N LYS A 47 3.02 3.17 -1.69
CA LYS A 47 3.38 4.32 -0.86
C LYS A 47 3.24 5.66 -1.62
N ASN A 48 3.09 5.62 -2.94
CA ASN A 48 2.84 6.78 -3.79
C ASN A 48 2.04 6.38 -5.04
N PRO A 49 0.71 6.35 -4.98
CA PRO A 49 -0.13 5.98 -6.11
C PRO A 49 -0.33 7.12 -7.12
N ARG A 50 0.11 8.35 -6.84
CA ARG A 50 -0.13 9.55 -7.68
C ARG A 50 0.13 9.33 -9.18
N PRO A 51 1.23 8.66 -9.61
CA PRO A 51 1.48 8.42 -11.03
C PRO A 51 0.49 7.44 -11.70
N PHE A 52 -0.43 6.86 -10.92
CA PHE A 52 -1.43 5.91 -11.41
C PHE A 52 -2.83 6.51 -11.56
N PHE A 53 -3.05 7.74 -11.10
CA PHE A 53 -4.38 8.37 -11.04
C PHE A 53 -5.06 8.46 -12.41
N ASP A 54 -4.33 8.80 -13.45
CA ASP A 54 -4.87 8.95 -14.81
C ASP A 54 -5.45 7.65 -15.40
N PHE A 55 -5.09 6.49 -14.84
CA PHE A 55 -5.58 5.18 -15.28
C PHE A 55 -6.86 4.72 -14.56
N LEU A 56 -7.15 5.27 -13.37
CA LEU A 56 -8.24 4.82 -12.52
C LEU A 56 -9.64 4.97 -13.16
N PRO A 57 -9.98 6.09 -13.83
CA PRO A 57 -11.28 6.23 -14.47
C PRO A 57 -11.55 5.14 -15.50
N GLU A 58 -10.55 4.75 -16.28
CA GLU A 58 -10.73 3.72 -17.29
C GLU A 58 -10.85 2.32 -16.67
N ILE A 59 -10.10 2.02 -15.61
CA ILE A 59 -10.26 0.76 -14.88
C ILE A 59 -11.68 0.62 -14.31
N GLN A 60 -12.25 1.72 -13.81
CA GLN A 60 -13.66 1.76 -13.37
C GLN A 60 -14.62 1.51 -14.54
N GLN A 61 -14.40 2.15 -15.70
CA GLN A 61 -15.23 1.97 -16.89
C GLN A 61 -15.18 0.55 -17.44
N LEU A 62 -14.03 -0.13 -17.32
CA LEU A 62 -13.86 -1.52 -17.70
C LEU A 62 -14.59 -2.51 -16.75
N GLY A 63 -15.15 -2.02 -15.64
CA GLY A 63 -15.95 -2.82 -14.71
C GLY A 63 -15.15 -3.62 -13.68
N TYR A 64 -13.87 -3.32 -13.49
CA TYR A 64 -13.06 -4.00 -12.46
C TYR A 64 -13.34 -3.42 -11.08
N PRO A 65 -13.75 -4.24 -10.10
CA PRO A 65 -13.72 -3.86 -8.70
C PRO A 65 -12.27 -3.70 -8.24
N PHE A 66 -11.97 -2.63 -7.51
CA PHE A 66 -10.63 -2.44 -6.95
C PHE A 66 -10.65 -1.59 -5.69
N TYR A 67 -9.60 -1.72 -4.89
CA TYR A 67 -9.30 -0.84 -3.78
C TYR A 67 -7.80 -0.63 -3.62
N PHE A 68 -7.42 0.38 -2.84
CA PHE A 68 -6.04 0.69 -2.52
C PHE A 68 -5.71 0.32 -1.08
N GLN A 69 -4.54 -0.28 -0.90
CA GLN A 69 -3.81 -0.29 0.35
C GLN A 69 -2.72 0.78 0.24
N PHE A 70 -2.99 1.96 0.80
CA PHE A 70 -2.06 3.08 0.75
C PHE A 70 -1.22 3.09 2.02
N THR A 71 0.06 2.74 1.91
CA THR A 71 1.00 2.82 3.02
C THR A 71 1.45 4.26 3.20
N LEU A 72 1.09 4.86 4.33
CA LEU A 72 1.46 6.20 4.72
C LEU A 72 1.94 6.19 6.17
N ASN A 73 3.25 6.32 6.34
CA ASN A 73 3.95 6.39 7.61
C ASN A 73 4.53 7.78 7.82
N PRO A 74 4.76 8.21 9.07
CA PRO A 74 5.33 9.52 9.37
C PRO A 74 6.86 9.58 9.32
N TYR A 75 7.53 8.50 8.88
CA TYR A 75 8.99 8.41 8.88
C TYR A 75 9.64 9.44 7.94
N GLU A 76 10.82 9.87 8.32
CA GLU A 76 11.69 10.73 7.52
C GLU A 76 12.34 9.98 6.35
N ALA A 77 12.96 10.74 5.45
CA ALA A 77 13.59 10.22 4.24
C ALA A 77 14.74 9.23 4.49
N ALA A 78 15.32 9.22 5.71
CA ALA A 78 16.35 8.23 6.07
C ALA A 78 15.78 6.80 6.09
N ILE A 79 14.53 6.64 6.51
CA ILE A 79 13.81 5.34 6.53
C ILE A 79 13.03 5.13 5.23
N GLU A 80 12.28 6.13 4.79
CA GLU A 80 11.45 6.06 3.59
C GLU A 80 12.09 6.81 2.41
N GLN A 81 13.19 6.26 1.92
CA GLN A 81 13.92 6.82 0.78
C GLN A 81 13.08 6.88 -0.49
N ASN A 82 13.34 7.90 -1.33
CA ASN A 82 12.70 8.08 -2.64
C ASN A 82 11.17 8.30 -2.62
N LEU A 83 10.61 8.68 -1.47
CA LEU A 83 9.23 9.10 -1.37
C LEU A 83 9.13 10.64 -1.34
N PRO A 84 8.00 11.21 -1.81
CA PRO A 84 7.69 12.61 -1.58
C PRO A 84 7.60 12.94 -0.09
N ALA A 85 7.68 14.22 0.25
CA ALA A 85 7.47 14.70 1.61
C ALA A 85 6.12 14.22 2.18
N LEU A 86 6.02 14.12 3.51
CA LEU A 86 4.81 13.61 4.18
C LEU A 86 3.55 14.38 3.77
N ASP A 87 3.63 15.71 3.71
CA ASP A 87 2.48 16.56 3.35
C ASP A 87 2.02 16.31 1.89
N GLU A 88 2.94 16.06 0.97
CA GLU A 88 2.60 15.69 -0.39
C GLU A 88 1.95 14.30 -0.49
N ARG A 89 2.34 13.38 0.40
CA ARG A 89 1.74 12.04 0.48
C ARG A 89 0.34 12.11 1.10
N ILE A 90 0.12 13.00 2.07
CA ILE A 90 -1.21 13.29 2.64
C ILE A 90 -2.11 13.90 1.56
N ASP A 91 -1.64 14.91 0.81
CA ASP A 91 -2.39 15.45 -0.35
C ASP A 91 -2.74 14.37 -1.37
N THR A 92 -1.79 13.48 -1.66
CA THR A 92 -2.02 12.34 -2.57
C THR A 92 -3.10 11.40 -2.03
N PHE A 93 -3.16 11.18 -0.71
CA PHE A 93 -4.19 10.37 -0.06
C PHE A 93 -5.58 11.00 -0.21
N HIS A 94 -5.72 12.29 0.11
CA HIS A 94 -6.97 13.06 -0.07
C HIS A 94 -7.45 13.02 -1.54
N ARG A 95 -6.54 13.25 -2.48
CA ARG A 95 -6.87 13.20 -3.91
C ARG A 95 -7.29 11.82 -4.38
N LEU A 96 -6.66 10.76 -3.89
CA LEU A 96 -7.07 9.40 -4.19
C LEU A 96 -8.49 9.15 -3.68
N SER A 97 -8.78 9.55 -2.43
CA SER A 97 -10.12 9.44 -1.83
C SER A 97 -11.18 10.19 -2.64
N ALA A 98 -10.87 11.39 -3.10
CA ALA A 98 -11.76 12.15 -3.97
C ALA A 98 -12.05 11.49 -5.32
N ILE A 99 -11.11 10.68 -5.85
CA ILE A 99 -11.27 9.97 -7.13
C ILE A 99 -12.08 8.68 -6.98
N ILE A 100 -11.81 7.88 -5.93
CA ILE A 100 -12.36 6.52 -5.84
C ILE A 100 -13.34 6.31 -4.68
N GLY A 101 -13.46 7.24 -3.74
CA GLY A 101 -14.22 7.13 -2.51
C GLY A 101 -13.43 6.55 -1.34
N PRO A 102 -13.73 7.03 -0.09
CA PRO A 102 -13.00 6.62 1.11
C PRO A 102 -13.16 5.12 1.44
N GLU A 103 -14.28 4.50 1.02
CA GLU A 103 -14.56 3.08 1.23
C GLU A 103 -13.64 2.15 0.45
N ARG A 104 -12.96 2.68 -0.58
CA ARG A 104 -12.01 1.93 -1.40
C ARG A 104 -10.54 2.21 -1.05
N ILE A 105 -10.28 2.84 0.10
CA ILE A 105 -8.93 3.06 0.59
C ILE A 105 -8.78 2.42 1.97
N VAL A 106 -7.74 1.62 2.11
CA VAL A 106 -7.25 1.14 3.39
C VAL A 106 -5.94 1.86 3.68
N TRP A 107 -5.91 2.67 4.73
CA TRP A 107 -4.65 3.24 5.22
C TRP A 107 -3.82 2.15 5.87
N ARG A 108 -2.56 2.02 5.46
CA ARG A 108 -1.59 1.13 6.11
C ARG A 108 -0.55 1.95 6.85
N TYR A 109 -0.52 1.80 8.16
CA TYR A 109 0.56 2.26 9.02
C TYR A 109 1.55 1.10 9.19
N ASP A 110 2.49 0.95 8.26
CA ASP A 110 3.20 -0.31 8.05
C ASP A 110 4.61 -0.12 7.46
N PRO A 111 5.66 -0.61 8.14
CA PRO A 111 5.65 -1.22 9.47
C PRO A 111 5.76 -0.19 10.60
N VAL A 112 5.33 -0.58 11.81
CA VAL A 112 5.74 0.08 13.06
C VAL A 112 7.17 -0.33 13.38
N ILE A 113 8.07 0.65 13.50
CA ILE A 113 9.49 0.45 13.85
C ILE A 113 9.73 1.09 15.21
N ILE A 114 10.12 0.31 16.19
CA ILE A 114 10.44 0.82 17.53
C ILE A 114 11.96 0.89 17.68
N ASP A 115 12.47 2.11 17.87
CA ASP A 115 13.87 2.41 18.15
C ASP A 115 14.00 3.66 19.04
N GLU A 116 15.22 4.17 19.21
CA GLU A 116 15.47 5.37 20.06
C GLU A 116 14.84 6.64 19.48
N ALA A 117 14.75 6.75 18.15
CA ALA A 117 14.16 7.91 17.47
C ALA A 117 12.63 7.81 17.39
N HIS A 118 12.10 6.59 17.39
CA HIS A 118 10.67 6.28 17.22
C HIS A 118 10.15 5.39 18.36
N PRO A 119 10.14 5.92 19.61
CA PRO A 119 9.58 5.17 20.75
C PRO A 119 8.05 5.09 20.69
N LEU A 120 7.46 4.29 21.56
CA LEU A 120 6.01 4.04 21.63
C LEU A 120 5.17 5.34 21.66
N ASN A 121 5.56 6.31 22.51
CA ASN A 121 4.83 7.58 22.62
C ASN A 121 4.87 8.40 21.33
N TRP A 122 5.99 8.39 20.61
CA TRP A 122 6.11 9.04 19.29
C TRP A 122 5.12 8.42 18.30
N HIS A 123 5.00 7.09 18.27
CA HIS A 123 4.02 6.42 17.41
C HIS A 123 2.59 6.78 17.76
N GLY A 124 2.25 6.86 19.05
CA GLY A 124 0.93 7.31 19.50
C GLY A 124 0.58 8.70 18.99
N GLU A 125 1.49 9.66 19.19
CA GLU A 125 1.32 11.05 18.75
C GLU A 125 1.18 11.16 17.21
N GLN A 126 2.04 10.46 16.46
CA GLN A 126 1.98 10.47 15.02
C GLN A 126 0.74 9.78 14.47
N PHE A 127 0.32 8.68 15.09
CA PHE A 127 -0.88 7.97 14.69
C PHE A 127 -2.12 8.84 14.90
N GLU A 128 -2.28 9.47 16.06
CA GLU A 128 -3.36 10.41 16.36
C GLU A 128 -3.40 11.57 15.37
N ARG A 129 -2.23 12.19 15.09
CA ARG A 129 -2.11 13.26 14.09
C ARG A 129 -2.58 12.80 12.71
N LEU A 130 -2.13 11.64 12.24
CA LEU A 130 -2.51 11.12 10.92
C LEU A 130 -4.00 10.70 10.90
N CYS A 131 -4.52 10.11 11.96
CA CYS A 131 -5.96 9.83 12.10
C CYS A 131 -6.78 11.10 11.93
N ALA A 132 -6.42 12.19 12.62
CA ALA A 132 -7.12 13.46 12.50
C ALA A 132 -7.13 14.02 11.07
N LEU A 133 -6.07 13.76 10.29
CA LEU A 133 -5.97 14.22 8.90
C LEU A 133 -6.69 13.30 7.90
N LEU A 134 -6.76 11.99 8.14
CA LEU A 134 -7.17 10.99 7.16
C LEU A 134 -8.56 10.39 7.43
N HIS A 135 -9.17 10.62 8.59
CA HIS A 135 -10.40 9.94 9.02
C HIS A 135 -11.59 10.09 8.05
N ALA A 136 -11.64 11.20 7.30
CA ALA A 136 -12.69 11.42 6.30
C ALA A 136 -12.42 10.71 4.95
N ASP A 137 -11.19 10.25 4.72
CA ASP A 137 -10.71 9.75 3.45
C ASP A 137 -10.46 8.23 3.43
N THR A 138 -10.70 7.57 4.55
CA THR A 138 -10.61 6.11 4.68
C THR A 138 -11.54 5.63 5.78
N CYS A 139 -12.07 4.42 5.65
CA CYS A 139 -12.90 3.78 6.70
C CYS A 139 -12.12 2.72 7.50
N ARG A 140 -10.84 2.50 7.19
CA ARG A 140 -10.04 1.46 7.84
C ARG A 140 -8.56 1.83 7.87
N CYS A 141 -7.95 1.65 9.04
CA CYS A 141 -6.50 1.57 9.17
C CYS A 141 -6.08 0.12 9.50
N VAL A 142 -4.98 -0.30 8.87
CA VAL A 142 -4.30 -1.57 9.19
C VAL A 142 -2.85 -1.23 9.52
N PHE A 143 -2.33 -1.77 10.60
CA PHE A 143 -0.92 -1.62 10.95
C PHE A 143 -0.25 -2.98 11.14
N SER A 144 1.05 -3.03 10.90
CA SER A 144 1.89 -4.19 11.18
C SER A 144 3.19 -3.75 11.83
N PHE A 145 3.89 -4.67 12.43
CA PHE A 145 5.19 -4.41 13.05
C PHE A 145 6.31 -4.83 12.13
N PHE A 146 7.48 -4.20 12.33
CA PHE A 146 8.67 -4.62 11.63
C PHE A 146 9.00 -6.09 11.95
N ASP A 147 9.15 -6.88 10.89
CA ASP A 147 9.55 -8.28 10.95
C ASP A 147 10.88 -8.45 10.21
N ARG A 148 11.82 -9.14 10.83
CA ARG A 148 13.18 -9.26 10.32
C ARG A 148 13.32 -10.43 9.36
N TYR A 149 13.55 -10.12 8.11
CA TYR A 149 13.87 -11.14 7.10
C TYR A 149 15.37 -11.48 7.11
N ALA A 150 15.72 -12.71 6.72
CA ALA A 150 17.10 -13.21 6.71
C ALA A 150 18.09 -12.34 5.90
N LYS A 151 17.61 -11.52 4.99
CA LYS A 151 18.43 -10.59 4.17
C LYS A 151 18.35 -9.13 4.64
N ASP A 152 17.67 -8.87 5.76
CA ASP A 152 17.53 -7.50 6.26
C ASP A 152 18.87 -6.95 6.74
N GLN A 153 19.20 -5.74 6.30
CA GLN A 153 20.40 -4.98 6.65
C GLN A 153 20.06 -3.63 7.31
N SER A 154 18.80 -3.38 7.63
CA SER A 154 18.34 -2.10 8.19
C SER A 154 18.90 -1.80 9.59
N GLY A 155 19.25 -2.86 10.33
CA GLY A 155 19.67 -2.73 11.74
C GLY A 155 18.51 -2.60 12.72
N PHE A 156 17.26 -2.54 12.27
CA PHE A 156 16.10 -2.51 13.15
C PHE A 156 15.91 -3.84 13.89
N ARG A 157 15.24 -3.77 15.04
CA ARG A 157 14.93 -4.93 15.86
C ARG A 157 13.46 -5.30 15.72
N GLU A 158 13.18 -6.59 15.86
CA GLU A 158 11.81 -7.07 16.00
C GLU A 158 11.18 -6.49 17.26
N VAL A 159 9.90 -6.20 17.18
CA VAL A 159 9.13 -5.65 18.29
C VAL A 159 8.62 -6.83 19.13
N ASP A 160 8.85 -6.80 20.45
CA ASP A 160 8.33 -7.83 21.35
C ASP A 160 6.80 -7.73 21.52
N GLU A 161 6.19 -8.83 21.91
CA GLU A 161 4.72 -8.95 22.02
C GLU A 161 4.10 -7.95 23.02
N ALA A 162 4.79 -7.64 24.13
CA ALA A 162 4.29 -6.69 25.11
C ALA A 162 4.23 -5.27 24.53
N THR A 163 5.27 -4.88 23.79
CA THR A 163 5.33 -3.63 23.05
C THR A 163 4.29 -3.57 21.93
N MET A 164 4.12 -4.66 21.16
CA MET A 164 3.06 -4.74 20.13
C MET A 164 1.68 -4.48 20.73
N ARG A 165 1.37 -5.10 21.87
CA ARG A 165 0.10 -4.90 22.59
C ARG A 165 -0.05 -3.47 23.14
N ALA A 166 1.05 -2.84 23.56
CA ALA A 166 1.04 -1.45 24.01
C ALA A 166 0.74 -0.48 22.86
N VAL A 167 1.40 -0.66 21.68
CA VAL A 167 1.10 0.10 20.46
C VAL A 167 -0.35 -0.07 20.05
N ALA A 168 -0.85 -1.32 19.99
CA ALA A 168 -2.24 -1.59 19.60
C ALA A 168 -3.25 -0.87 20.51
N ARG A 169 -2.98 -0.79 21.82
CA ARG A 169 -3.81 -0.02 22.77
C ARG A 169 -3.72 1.48 22.56
N SER A 170 -2.56 2.02 22.14
CA SER A 170 -2.43 3.45 21.89
C SER A 170 -3.07 3.90 20.58
N PHE A 171 -3.31 2.96 19.65
CA PHE A 171 -3.96 3.20 18.37
C PHE A 171 -5.50 2.98 18.40
N SER A 172 -6.04 2.59 19.57
CA SER A 172 -7.47 2.33 19.78
C SER A 172 -8.16 3.50 20.47
#